data_f9eb4471e245ae89b6d6401d56b4b80e
#
_entry.id   f9eb4471e245ae89b6d6401d56b4b80e
#
_cell.length_a   1.000
_cell.length_b   1.000
_cell.length_c   1.000
_cell.angle_alpha   90.00
_cell.angle_beta   90.00
_cell.angle_gamma   90.00
#
_symmetry.space_group_name_H-M   'P 1'
#
loop_
_entity.id
_entity.type
_entity.pdbx_description
1 polymer ?
#
loop_
_entity_poly.entity_id
_entity_poly.type
_entity_poly.pdbx_seq_one_letter_code
_entity_poly.pdbx_strand_id
1 'polypeptide(L)'
;VGGASLCRPDLAEAFPGIEDGGLMFMRLKTASERLDILTVVLVTIFLLLSSRLAYLQVMKGSEYQRLAEGNRTRQVNVVAPRGDFFDRNGVTLVTSRPGFVVSIVPGNKPTPAAVIDKTAAILGLDPREIADKLAKSKTGFEPVRLKIDAGPNIVAAIEERRTELPGVVVEILPVRSYIHNQLGVHMFGYVSEISETELATMAANGYRAGDLIGQSGLESKYDRFIKGADGGSQIEVDVAGRMVQVLSKKDPVPGN
;
A
#
# COMPACT_ATOMS: atom_id res chain seq x y z
N VAL A 1 -36.33 3.29 100.23
CA VAL A 1 -35.04 2.60 100.16
C VAL A 1 -34.36 3.02 98.82
N GLY A 2 -33.60 3.93 98.77
CA GLY A 2 -32.27 4.23 98.38
C GLY A 2 -32.02 4.02 96.84
N GLY A 3 -31.78 5.10 96.12
CA GLY A 3 -31.25 5.07 94.77
C GLY A 3 -30.39 6.28 94.56
N ALA A 4 -29.12 6.07 94.53
CA ALA A 4 -28.08 7.10 94.38
C ALA A 4 -28.03 7.64 92.96
N SER A 5 -28.04 8.97 92.78
CA SER A 5 -27.63 9.74 91.64
C SER A 5 -26.13 9.73 91.54
N LEU A 6 -25.60 9.38 90.36
CA LEU A 6 -24.20 9.57 90.02
C LEU A 6 -24.11 10.59 88.88
N CYS A 7 -23.46 11.69 89.23
CA CYS A 7 -22.97 12.76 88.37
C CYS A 7 -22.15 12.26 87.19
N ARG A 8 -22.39 12.79 86.06
CA ARG A 8 -21.47 12.82 84.92
C ARG A 8 -20.65 14.09 85.01
N PRO A 9 -19.31 14.03 85.01
CA PRO A 9 -18.50 15.22 84.76
C PRO A 9 -18.40 15.51 83.26
N ASP A 10 -18.58 16.77 82.96
CA ASP A 10 -18.27 17.40 81.67
C ASP A 10 -16.85 17.12 81.24
N LEU A 11 -16.71 16.54 80.04
CA LEU A 11 -15.46 16.48 79.31
C LEU A 11 -15.57 17.30 78.01
N ALA A 12 -15.76 18.60 78.22
CA ALA A 12 -15.79 19.57 77.11
C ALA A 12 -14.77 20.69 77.33
N GLU A 13 -13.54 20.34 77.66
CA GLU A 13 -12.41 21.28 77.61
C GLU A 13 -11.10 20.54 77.53
N ALA A 14 -10.66 20.22 76.29
CA ALA A 14 -9.23 20.06 75.96
C ALA A 14 -9.11 19.71 74.47
N PHE A 15 -9.09 20.73 73.62
CA PHE A 15 -8.20 20.81 72.43
C PHE A 15 -8.48 22.14 71.71
N PRO A 16 -7.67 23.17 71.90
CA PRO A 16 -7.70 24.33 71.04
C PRO A 16 -6.82 24.05 69.80
N GLY A 17 -7.35 24.38 68.63
CA GLY A 17 -6.52 24.77 67.48
C GLY A 17 -6.09 23.68 66.55
N ILE A 18 -6.95 23.32 65.63
CA ILE A 18 -6.53 22.99 64.25
C ILE A 18 -7.30 23.95 63.33
N GLU A 19 -6.57 24.99 62.90
CA GLU A 19 -7.08 25.91 61.88
C GLU A 19 -7.33 25.13 60.58
N ASP A 20 -8.57 25.19 60.14
CA ASP A 20 -9.04 24.66 58.88
C ASP A 20 -8.30 25.34 57.70
N GLY A 21 -7.20 24.72 57.27
CA GLY A 21 -6.56 24.96 56.01
C GLY A 21 -7.51 24.55 54.89
N GLY A 22 -8.11 25.54 54.20
CA GLY A 22 -9.17 25.45 53.26
C GLY A 22 -9.01 24.38 52.15
N LEU A 23 -9.76 23.34 52.26
CA LEU A 23 -10.28 22.61 51.13
C LEU A 23 -11.73 23.10 50.95
N MET A 24 -11.92 24.01 50.02
CA MET A 24 -13.22 24.48 49.54
C MET A 24 -13.96 23.31 48.86
N PHE A 25 -14.30 22.29 49.59
CA PHE A 25 -15.30 21.31 49.22
C PHE A 25 -16.66 21.96 49.40
N MET A 26 -17.19 22.42 48.26
CA MET A 26 -18.56 22.90 48.10
C MET A 26 -19.51 21.90 48.76
N ARG A 27 -19.95 22.20 49.98
CA ARG A 27 -20.92 21.41 50.75
C ARG A 27 -22.25 21.46 50.04
N LEU A 28 -22.45 20.56 49.09
CA LEU A 28 -23.74 20.35 48.42
C LEU A 28 -24.74 19.80 49.42
N LYS A 29 -25.68 20.63 49.86
CA LYS A 29 -26.56 20.36 50.99
C LYS A 29 -27.70 19.35 50.72
N THR A 30 -28.00 19.04 49.44
CA THR A 30 -29.10 18.11 49.10
C THR A 30 -28.71 17.18 47.94
N ALA A 31 -29.31 15.99 47.88
CA ALA A 31 -29.06 15.02 46.80
C ALA A 31 -29.46 15.58 45.42
N SER A 32 -30.46 16.48 45.35
CA SER A 32 -30.91 17.16 44.14
C SER A 32 -29.82 18.07 43.55
N GLU A 33 -29.12 18.88 44.39
CA GLU A 33 -28.07 19.78 43.92
C GLU A 33 -26.88 19.01 43.30
N ARG A 34 -26.57 17.82 43.81
CA ARG A 34 -25.54 16.95 43.24
C ARG A 34 -25.95 16.39 41.88
N LEU A 35 -27.22 16.01 41.73
CA LEU A 35 -27.78 15.56 40.45
C LEU A 35 -27.78 16.69 39.41
N ASP A 36 -28.14 17.91 39.82
CA ASP A 36 -28.15 19.07 38.91
C ASP A 36 -26.75 19.42 38.41
N ILE A 37 -25.75 19.38 39.28
CA ILE A 37 -24.36 19.62 38.88
C ILE A 37 -23.89 18.51 37.95
N LEU A 38 -24.18 17.26 38.24
CA LEU A 38 -23.82 16.13 37.39
C LEU A 38 -24.46 16.24 36.01
N THR A 39 -25.72 16.67 35.97
CA THR A 39 -26.46 16.93 34.72
C THR A 39 -25.80 18.07 33.92
N VAL A 40 -25.44 19.19 34.56
CA VAL A 40 -24.78 20.30 33.89
C VAL A 40 -23.41 19.87 33.33
N VAL A 41 -22.63 19.11 34.09
CA VAL A 41 -21.33 18.57 33.63
C VAL A 41 -21.53 17.65 32.44
N LEU A 42 -22.50 16.73 32.50
CA LEU A 42 -22.82 15.81 31.42
C LEU A 42 -23.24 16.56 30.14
N VAL A 43 -24.15 17.53 30.26
CA VAL A 43 -24.60 18.34 29.14
C VAL A 43 -23.43 19.15 28.53
N THR A 44 -22.57 19.71 29.38
CA THR A 44 -21.39 20.46 28.91
C THR A 44 -20.44 19.56 28.13
N ILE A 45 -20.13 18.38 28.65
CA ILE A 45 -19.29 17.38 27.92
C ILE A 45 -19.94 17.00 26.60
N PHE A 46 -21.26 16.74 26.61
CA PHE A 46 -22.00 16.39 25.39
C PHE A 46 -21.96 17.51 24.35
N LEU A 47 -22.14 18.76 24.75
CA LEU A 47 -22.05 19.91 23.87
C LEU A 47 -20.63 20.09 23.28
N LEU A 48 -19.59 19.90 24.09
CA LEU A 48 -18.21 19.94 23.63
C LEU A 48 -17.92 18.85 22.58
N LEU A 49 -18.35 17.60 22.85
CA LEU A 49 -18.21 16.49 21.92
C LEU A 49 -18.99 16.73 20.63
N SER A 50 -20.25 17.21 20.74
CA SER A 50 -21.10 17.51 19.59
C SER A 50 -20.50 18.65 18.74
N SER A 51 -20.00 19.70 19.38
CA SER A 51 -19.29 20.79 18.69
C SER A 51 -18.04 20.28 17.97
N ARG A 52 -17.26 19.42 18.62
CA ARG A 52 -16.09 18.81 18.00
C ARG A 52 -16.47 17.91 16.82
N LEU A 53 -17.52 17.14 16.95
CA LEU A 53 -18.04 16.27 15.89
C LEU A 53 -18.53 17.11 14.71
N ALA A 54 -19.31 18.17 14.96
CA ALA A 54 -19.75 19.10 13.92
C ALA A 54 -18.57 19.76 13.19
N TYR A 55 -17.54 20.18 13.92
CA TYR A 55 -16.31 20.71 13.33
C TYR A 55 -15.64 19.70 12.40
N LEU A 56 -15.49 18.45 12.83
CA LEU A 56 -14.87 17.40 12.02
C LEU A 56 -15.70 17.04 10.79
N GLN A 57 -17.03 16.99 10.92
CA GLN A 57 -17.91 16.60 9.81
C GLN A 57 -18.13 17.73 8.81
N VAL A 58 -18.33 18.98 9.28
CA VAL A 58 -18.66 20.11 8.40
C VAL A 58 -17.39 20.79 7.89
N MET A 59 -16.46 21.13 8.78
CA MET A 59 -15.26 21.90 8.39
C MET A 59 -14.15 21.02 7.80
N LYS A 60 -13.99 19.80 8.30
CA LYS A 60 -12.93 18.88 7.88
C LYS A 60 -13.45 17.68 7.06
N GLY A 61 -14.76 17.59 6.84
CA GLY A 61 -15.39 16.44 6.17
C GLY A 61 -14.84 16.19 4.78
N SER A 62 -14.69 17.21 3.94
CA SER A 62 -14.14 17.08 2.59
C SER A 62 -12.66 16.64 2.57
N GLU A 63 -11.87 17.09 3.54
CA GLU A 63 -10.47 16.67 3.68
C GLU A 63 -10.37 15.20 4.06
N TYR A 64 -11.15 14.76 5.05
CA TYR A 64 -11.17 13.36 5.46
C TYR A 64 -11.78 12.44 4.39
N GLN A 65 -12.78 12.91 3.65
CA GLN A 65 -13.34 12.15 2.52
C GLN A 65 -12.27 11.95 1.44
N ARG A 66 -11.53 13.00 1.07
CA ARG A 66 -10.42 12.89 0.10
C ARG A 66 -9.32 11.94 0.57
N LEU A 67 -8.97 11.97 1.85
CA LEU A 67 -7.99 11.02 2.42
C LEU A 67 -8.51 9.58 2.40
N ALA A 68 -9.79 9.38 2.71
CA ALA A 68 -10.44 8.07 2.65
C ALA A 68 -10.49 7.53 1.21
N GLU A 69 -10.85 8.37 0.22
CA GLU A 69 -10.84 8.01 -1.20
C GLU A 69 -9.43 7.67 -1.68
N GLY A 70 -8.42 8.46 -1.29
CA GLY A 70 -7.01 8.20 -1.61
C GLY A 70 -6.48 6.89 -1.03
N ASN A 71 -6.98 6.46 0.13
CA ASN A 71 -6.61 5.18 0.72
C ASN A 71 -7.34 3.98 0.09
N ARG A 72 -8.53 4.21 -0.46
CA ARG A 72 -9.38 3.17 -1.06
C ARG A 72 -9.07 2.91 -2.53
N THR A 73 -8.55 3.93 -3.24
CA THR A 73 -8.28 3.84 -4.67
C THR A 73 -6.80 3.65 -4.95
N ARG A 74 -6.47 2.74 -5.87
CA ARG A 74 -5.13 2.55 -6.40
C ARG A 74 -5.11 2.68 -7.91
N GLN A 75 -4.05 3.30 -8.42
CA GLN A 75 -3.78 3.32 -9.84
C GLN A 75 -2.82 2.18 -10.17
N VAL A 76 -3.30 1.25 -11.02
CA VAL A 76 -2.52 0.14 -11.56
C VAL A 76 -2.13 0.49 -12.98
N ASN A 77 -0.84 0.42 -13.28
CA ASN A 77 -0.33 0.62 -14.63
C ASN A 77 -0.62 -0.61 -15.50
N VAL A 78 -1.14 -0.40 -16.72
CA VAL A 78 -1.38 -1.45 -17.71
C VAL A 78 -0.35 -1.27 -18.82
N VAL A 79 0.66 -2.15 -18.82
CA VAL A 79 1.79 -2.07 -19.75
C VAL A 79 1.32 -2.24 -21.19
N ALA A 80 1.74 -1.33 -22.07
CA ALA A 80 1.46 -1.43 -23.50
C ALA A 80 2.30 -2.51 -24.16
N PRO A 81 1.74 -3.28 -25.12
CA PRO A 81 2.55 -4.14 -25.98
C PRO A 81 3.43 -3.27 -26.89
N ARG A 82 4.70 -3.68 -27.02
CA ARG A 82 5.65 -3.01 -27.90
C ARG A 82 5.32 -3.33 -29.37
N GLY A 83 5.56 -2.36 -30.25
CA GLY A 83 5.38 -2.50 -31.69
C GLY A 83 6.14 -3.69 -32.28
N ASP A 84 5.62 -4.27 -33.32
CA ASP A 84 6.17 -5.44 -33.99
C ASP A 84 7.21 -5.05 -35.05
N PHE A 85 8.19 -5.94 -35.30
CA PHE A 85 9.09 -5.81 -36.44
C PHE A 85 8.70 -6.77 -37.54
N PHE A 86 8.61 -6.27 -38.74
CA PHE A 86 8.31 -7.03 -39.94
C PHE A 86 9.45 -6.98 -40.95
N ASP A 87 9.54 -7.99 -41.77
CA ASP A 87 10.41 -7.93 -42.96
C ASP A 87 9.71 -7.17 -44.10
N ARG A 88 10.40 -7.03 -45.27
CA ARG A 88 9.87 -6.37 -46.45
C ARG A 88 8.61 -7.04 -47.04
N ASN A 89 8.36 -8.31 -46.70
CA ASN A 89 7.25 -9.10 -47.17
C ASN A 89 6.09 -9.13 -46.14
N GLY A 90 6.21 -8.42 -45.03
CA GLY A 90 5.24 -8.40 -43.93
C GLY A 90 5.30 -9.61 -43.01
N VAL A 91 6.38 -10.39 -43.06
CA VAL A 91 6.57 -11.50 -42.11
C VAL A 91 7.03 -10.96 -40.77
N THR A 92 6.34 -11.32 -39.69
CA THR A 92 6.67 -10.89 -38.33
C THR A 92 7.97 -11.54 -37.89
N LEU A 93 8.92 -10.71 -37.49
CA LEU A 93 10.25 -11.12 -36.98
C LEU A 93 10.34 -11.03 -35.46
N VAL A 94 9.79 -9.98 -34.89
CA VAL A 94 9.74 -9.75 -33.45
C VAL A 94 8.36 -9.24 -33.08
N THR A 95 7.74 -9.82 -32.06
CA THR A 95 6.40 -9.44 -31.60
C THR A 95 6.32 -9.41 -30.06
N SER A 96 5.21 -8.93 -29.54
CA SER A 96 4.89 -8.99 -28.12
C SER A 96 3.79 -10.02 -27.88
N ARG A 97 4.06 -11.03 -27.05
CA ARG A 97 3.08 -12.05 -26.69
C ARG A 97 2.72 -11.96 -25.18
N PRO A 98 1.52 -12.37 -24.78
CA PRO A 98 1.23 -12.50 -23.37
C PRO A 98 2.17 -13.55 -22.73
N GLY A 99 2.77 -13.20 -21.62
CA GLY A 99 3.64 -14.08 -20.84
C GLY A 99 3.38 -13.92 -19.36
N PHE A 100 3.68 -14.94 -18.58
CA PHE A 100 3.53 -14.89 -17.14
C PHE A 100 4.76 -14.23 -16.51
N VAL A 101 4.53 -13.23 -15.68
CA VAL A 101 5.57 -12.53 -14.91
C VAL A 101 5.31 -12.76 -13.43
N VAL A 102 6.31 -13.26 -12.75
CA VAL A 102 6.27 -13.46 -11.29
C VAL A 102 6.88 -12.25 -10.62
N SER A 103 6.09 -11.62 -9.75
CA SER A 103 6.49 -10.42 -9.01
C SER A 103 6.23 -10.59 -7.51
N ILE A 104 6.95 -9.85 -6.69
CA ILE A 104 6.62 -9.69 -5.26
C ILE A 104 6.17 -8.24 -5.06
N VAL A 105 5.03 -8.07 -4.40
CA VAL A 105 4.55 -6.77 -3.92
C VAL A 105 5.00 -6.62 -2.48
N PRO A 106 6.02 -5.79 -2.20
CA PRO A 106 6.41 -5.51 -0.83
C PRO A 106 5.28 -4.71 -0.18
N GLY A 107 4.71 -5.20 0.90
CA GLY A 107 3.68 -4.47 1.64
C GLY A 107 4.30 -3.44 2.60
N ASN A 108 3.49 -2.94 3.55
CA ASN A 108 3.97 -2.08 4.65
C ASN A 108 4.95 -2.78 5.61
N LYS A 109 5.10 -4.10 5.51
CA LYS A 109 6.02 -4.91 6.31
C LYS A 109 7.06 -5.55 5.39
N PRO A 110 8.29 -5.73 5.87
CA PRO A 110 9.31 -6.43 5.10
C PRO A 110 8.84 -7.86 4.80
N THR A 111 9.10 -8.31 3.58
CA THR A 111 8.77 -9.68 3.14
C THR A 111 9.51 -10.69 4.03
N PRO A 112 8.83 -11.66 4.64
CA PRO A 112 9.48 -12.67 5.49
C PRO A 112 10.56 -13.44 4.72
N ALA A 113 11.70 -13.72 5.34
CA ALA A 113 12.79 -14.47 4.72
C ALA A 113 12.32 -15.83 4.20
N ALA A 114 11.44 -16.52 4.94
CA ALA A 114 10.86 -17.79 4.52
C ALA A 114 10.08 -17.71 3.19
N VAL A 115 9.44 -16.57 2.88
CA VAL A 115 8.77 -16.36 1.60
C VAL A 115 9.79 -16.16 0.49
N ILE A 116 10.85 -15.40 0.77
CA ILE A 116 11.96 -15.20 -0.19
C ILE A 116 12.61 -16.51 -0.55
N ASP A 117 12.96 -17.34 0.45
CA ASP A 117 13.62 -18.63 0.26
C ASP A 117 12.75 -19.61 -0.54
N LYS A 118 11.46 -19.72 -0.19
CA LYS A 118 10.50 -20.56 -0.92
C LYS A 118 10.32 -20.11 -2.36
N THR A 119 10.19 -18.80 -2.58
CA THR A 119 10.02 -18.23 -3.92
C THR A 119 11.29 -18.46 -4.75
N ALA A 120 12.46 -18.24 -4.17
CA ALA A 120 13.75 -18.46 -4.80
C ALA A 120 13.90 -19.93 -5.25
N ALA A 121 13.53 -20.88 -4.39
CA ALA A 121 13.57 -22.32 -4.71
C ALA A 121 12.65 -22.69 -5.89
N ILE A 122 11.44 -22.11 -5.98
CA ILE A 122 10.51 -22.34 -7.09
C ILE A 122 11.02 -21.70 -8.40
N LEU A 123 11.56 -20.48 -8.32
CA LEU A 123 12.05 -19.75 -9.48
C LEU A 123 13.43 -20.20 -9.97
N GLY A 124 14.18 -20.93 -9.15
CA GLY A 124 15.58 -21.29 -9.40
C GLY A 124 16.53 -20.09 -9.34
N LEU A 125 16.26 -19.13 -8.44
CA LEU A 125 17.04 -17.91 -8.24
C LEU A 125 17.77 -17.94 -6.89
N ASP A 126 18.81 -17.11 -6.73
CA ASP A 126 19.45 -16.92 -5.43
C ASP A 126 18.53 -16.07 -4.53
N PRO A 127 18.24 -16.49 -3.29
CA PRO A 127 17.48 -15.69 -2.32
C PRO A 127 18.07 -14.29 -2.09
N ARG A 128 19.38 -14.15 -2.21
CA ARG A 128 20.07 -12.85 -2.07
C ARG A 128 19.72 -11.89 -3.19
N GLU A 129 19.62 -12.37 -4.42
CA GLU A 129 19.20 -11.53 -5.56
C GLU A 129 17.79 -10.98 -5.36
N ILE A 130 16.88 -11.80 -4.83
CA ILE A 130 15.50 -11.37 -4.52
C ILE A 130 15.52 -10.33 -3.41
N ALA A 131 16.28 -10.56 -2.34
CA ALA A 131 16.41 -9.62 -1.23
C ALA A 131 16.99 -8.27 -1.68
N ASP A 132 18.03 -8.29 -2.53
CA ASP A 132 18.65 -7.08 -3.08
C ASP A 132 17.69 -6.30 -3.98
N LYS A 133 16.91 -6.98 -4.83
CA LYS A 133 15.86 -6.34 -5.65
C LYS A 133 14.79 -5.69 -4.79
N LEU A 134 14.34 -6.37 -3.74
CA LEU A 134 13.35 -5.84 -2.79
C LEU A 134 13.90 -4.64 -2.00
N ALA A 135 15.18 -4.67 -1.59
CA ALA A 135 15.82 -3.57 -0.87
C ALA A 135 16.00 -2.30 -1.75
N LYS A 136 16.18 -2.46 -3.05
CA LYS A 136 16.27 -1.35 -4.02
C LYS A 136 14.90 -0.74 -4.36
N SER A 137 13.81 -1.46 -4.15
CA SER A 137 12.46 -0.94 -4.38
C SER A 137 12.13 0.16 -3.36
N LYS A 138 11.93 1.38 -3.86
CA LYS A 138 11.63 2.58 -3.04
C LYS A 138 10.16 2.70 -2.64
N THR A 139 9.28 1.99 -3.34
CA THR A 139 7.83 2.06 -3.16
C THR A 139 7.30 0.74 -2.63
N GLY A 140 6.75 0.74 -1.41
CA GLY A 140 6.27 -0.47 -0.73
C GLY A 140 5.07 -1.18 -1.38
N PHE A 141 4.59 -0.71 -2.53
CA PHE A 141 3.40 -1.26 -3.20
C PHE A 141 3.58 -1.52 -4.70
N GLU A 142 4.71 -1.12 -5.28
CA GLU A 142 5.02 -1.49 -6.67
C GLU A 142 5.50 -2.94 -6.74
N PRO A 143 4.96 -3.76 -7.68
CA PRO A 143 5.42 -5.13 -7.84
C PRO A 143 6.86 -5.15 -8.35
N VAL A 144 7.73 -5.83 -7.61
CA VAL A 144 9.13 -6.09 -8.01
C VAL A 144 9.15 -7.36 -8.84
N ARG A 145 9.51 -7.23 -10.11
CA ARG A 145 9.57 -8.37 -11.03
C ARG A 145 10.76 -9.28 -10.71
N LEU A 146 10.49 -10.54 -10.47
CA LEU A 146 11.52 -11.55 -10.18
C LEU A 146 11.89 -12.36 -11.42
N LYS A 147 10.87 -12.82 -12.15
CA LYS A 147 11.05 -13.63 -13.36
C LYS A 147 10.04 -13.23 -14.41
N ILE A 148 10.56 -12.86 -15.57
CA ILE A 148 9.78 -12.57 -16.77
C ILE A 148 9.67 -13.88 -17.57
N ASP A 149 8.50 -14.11 -18.19
CA ASP A 149 8.22 -15.30 -19.00
C ASP A 149 8.37 -16.62 -18.21
N ALA A 150 7.74 -16.67 -17.05
CA ALA A 150 7.70 -17.89 -16.24
C ALA A 150 6.91 -18.99 -16.95
N GLY A 151 7.49 -20.18 -17.04
CA GLY A 151 6.80 -21.32 -17.63
C GLY A 151 5.58 -21.77 -16.80
N PRO A 152 4.63 -22.49 -17.42
CA PRO A 152 3.38 -22.90 -16.76
C PRO A 152 3.60 -23.74 -15.50
N ASN A 153 4.66 -24.53 -15.45
CA ASN A 153 5.00 -25.32 -14.27
C ASN A 153 5.36 -24.44 -13.05
N ILE A 154 6.06 -23.33 -13.28
CA ILE A 154 6.41 -22.37 -12.22
C ILE A 154 5.15 -21.67 -11.73
N VAL A 155 4.28 -21.25 -12.65
CA VAL A 155 3.00 -20.62 -12.32
C VAL A 155 2.15 -21.57 -11.47
N ALA A 156 2.00 -22.82 -11.89
CA ALA A 156 1.25 -23.83 -11.15
C ALA A 156 1.81 -24.03 -9.74
N ALA A 157 3.13 -24.13 -9.59
CA ALA A 157 3.79 -24.32 -8.29
C ALA A 157 3.60 -23.10 -7.34
N ILE A 158 3.52 -21.88 -7.88
CA ILE A 158 3.26 -20.68 -7.10
C ILE A 158 1.78 -20.63 -6.67
N GLU A 159 0.85 -20.90 -7.60
CA GLU A 159 -0.58 -20.86 -7.30
C GLU A 159 -1.00 -21.95 -6.31
N GLU A 160 -0.41 -23.14 -6.38
CA GLU A 160 -0.62 -24.22 -5.41
C GLU A 160 -0.22 -23.80 -4.00
N ARG A 161 0.84 -23.01 -3.87
CA ARG A 161 1.39 -22.56 -2.57
C ARG A 161 1.05 -21.11 -2.25
N ARG A 162 0.03 -20.55 -2.86
CA ARG A 162 -0.35 -19.15 -2.73
C ARG A 162 -0.57 -18.71 -1.27
N THR A 163 -1.10 -19.59 -0.43
CA THR A 163 -1.30 -19.31 1.01
C THR A 163 0.01 -19.21 1.79
N GLU A 164 1.06 -19.87 1.32
CA GLU A 164 2.40 -19.85 1.93
C GLU A 164 3.30 -18.72 1.40
N LEU A 165 2.90 -18.10 0.29
CA LEU A 165 3.65 -17.09 -0.45
C LEU A 165 2.93 -15.73 -0.45
N PRO A 166 2.66 -15.12 0.72
CA PRO A 166 1.98 -13.84 0.79
C PRO A 166 2.81 -12.76 0.08
N GLY A 167 2.15 -11.97 -0.77
CA GLY A 167 2.79 -10.90 -1.55
C GLY A 167 3.39 -11.35 -2.88
N VAL A 168 3.52 -12.66 -3.15
CA VAL A 168 3.90 -13.14 -4.48
C VAL A 168 2.67 -13.14 -5.38
N VAL A 169 2.79 -12.51 -6.54
CA VAL A 169 1.73 -12.40 -7.55
C VAL A 169 2.23 -12.87 -8.91
N VAL A 170 1.33 -13.48 -9.67
CA VAL A 170 1.57 -13.84 -11.07
C VAL A 170 0.68 -12.95 -11.93
N GLU A 171 1.31 -12.21 -12.83
CA GLU A 171 0.64 -11.28 -13.74
C GLU A 171 0.86 -11.70 -15.19
N ILE A 172 -0.12 -11.42 -16.04
CA ILE A 172 0.04 -11.60 -17.48
C ILE A 172 0.43 -10.25 -18.07
N LEU A 173 1.67 -10.16 -18.55
CA LEU A 173 2.21 -8.95 -19.16
C LEU A 173 2.68 -9.24 -20.60
N PRO A 174 2.75 -8.21 -21.47
CA PRO A 174 3.33 -8.38 -22.78
C PRO A 174 4.85 -8.65 -22.65
N VAL A 175 5.28 -9.79 -23.14
CA VAL A 175 6.69 -10.22 -23.16
C VAL A 175 7.17 -10.23 -24.60
N ARG A 176 8.38 -9.69 -24.81
CA ARG A 176 9.01 -9.63 -26.14
C ARG A 176 9.37 -11.03 -26.63
N SER A 177 9.00 -11.35 -27.86
CA SER A 177 9.23 -12.64 -28.49
C SER A 177 9.95 -12.47 -29.83
N TYR A 178 11.13 -13.05 -29.91
CA TYR A 178 11.96 -13.10 -31.12
C TYR A 178 11.71 -14.44 -31.82
N ILE A 179 10.91 -14.42 -32.92
CA ILE A 179 10.38 -15.63 -33.54
C ILE A 179 11.49 -16.54 -34.05
N HIS A 180 12.55 -15.96 -34.58
CA HIS A 180 13.68 -16.70 -35.13
C HIS A 180 14.87 -16.84 -34.15
N ASN A 181 14.63 -16.69 -32.85
CA ASN A 181 15.59 -16.85 -31.77
C ASN A 181 16.93 -16.13 -32.02
N GLN A 182 17.92 -16.84 -32.57
CA GLN A 182 19.29 -16.32 -32.74
C GLN A 182 19.47 -15.50 -34.03
N LEU A 183 18.52 -15.55 -34.97
CA LEU A 183 18.65 -14.82 -36.24
C LEU A 183 18.51 -13.32 -36.02
N GLY A 184 19.54 -12.57 -36.42
CA GLY A 184 19.51 -11.12 -36.37
C GLY A 184 19.59 -10.48 -34.98
N VAL A 185 20.00 -11.21 -33.93
CA VAL A 185 20.11 -10.69 -32.55
C VAL A 185 20.89 -9.39 -32.48
N HIS A 186 22.01 -9.28 -33.23
CA HIS A 186 22.79 -8.05 -33.27
C HIS A 186 22.09 -6.89 -33.94
N MET A 187 21.16 -7.17 -34.87
CA MET A 187 20.38 -6.15 -35.56
C MET A 187 19.18 -5.71 -34.71
N PHE A 188 18.40 -6.67 -34.21
CA PHE A 188 17.22 -6.36 -33.39
C PHE A 188 17.59 -5.83 -32.02
N GLY A 189 18.63 -6.41 -31.41
CA GLY A 189 19.00 -6.13 -30.03
C GLY A 189 18.11 -6.89 -29.04
N TYR A 190 18.02 -6.37 -27.83
CA TYR A 190 17.21 -6.95 -26.75
C TYR A 190 16.60 -5.86 -25.87
N VAL A 191 15.59 -6.23 -25.10
CA VAL A 191 14.96 -5.37 -24.09
C VAL A 191 15.33 -5.86 -22.70
N SER A 192 15.53 -4.94 -21.78
CA SER A 192 15.69 -5.22 -20.36
C SER A 192 14.98 -4.17 -19.51
N GLU A 193 14.88 -4.44 -18.23
CA GLU A 193 14.38 -3.45 -17.26
C GLU A 193 15.35 -2.26 -17.20
N ILE A 194 14.78 -1.05 -17.15
CA ILE A 194 15.55 0.20 -17.08
C ILE A 194 16.35 0.26 -15.78
N SER A 195 17.65 0.57 -15.90
CA SER A 195 18.53 0.76 -14.76
C SER A 195 18.30 2.12 -14.07
N GLU A 196 18.76 2.28 -12.83
CA GLU A 196 18.64 3.57 -12.11
C GLU A 196 19.37 4.72 -12.84
N THR A 197 20.49 4.43 -13.49
CA THR A 197 21.27 5.41 -14.26
C THR A 197 20.55 5.83 -15.53
N GLU A 198 19.95 4.91 -16.23
CA GLU A 198 19.13 5.19 -17.41
C GLU A 198 17.85 5.93 -17.03
N LEU A 199 17.22 5.55 -15.92
CA LEU A 199 16.02 6.21 -15.43
C LEU A 199 16.28 7.68 -15.13
N ALA A 200 17.43 8.04 -14.55
CA ALA A 200 17.79 9.42 -14.26
C ALA A 200 17.81 10.30 -15.54
N THR A 201 18.16 9.72 -16.69
CA THR A 201 18.20 10.43 -17.98
C THR A 201 16.88 10.34 -18.75
N MET A 202 16.14 9.25 -18.59
CA MET A 202 14.95 8.94 -19.37
C MET A 202 13.61 9.26 -18.66
N ALA A 203 13.66 9.66 -17.38
CA ALA A 203 12.44 10.03 -16.63
C ALA A 203 11.64 11.16 -17.30
N ALA A 204 12.34 12.13 -17.90
CA ALA A 204 11.71 13.22 -18.67
C ALA A 204 10.94 12.70 -19.92
N ASN A 205 11.28 11.53 -20.42
CA ASN A 205 10.63 10.89 -21.57
C ASN A 205 9.48 9.95 -21.14
N GLY A 206 9.06 10.01 -19.88
CA GLY A 206 7.92 9.23 -19.35
C GLY A 206 8.25 7.79 -18.97
N TYR A 207 9.54 7.46 -18.77
CA TYR A 207 9.95 6.16 -18.24
C TYR A 207 9.82 6.12 -16.72
N ARG A 208 9.45 4.97 -16.19
CA ARG A 208 9.31 4.69 -14.75
C ARG A 208 10.21 3.53 -14.35
N ALA A 209 10.47 3.40 -13.08
CA ALA A 209 11.14 2.22 -12.55
C ALA A 209 10.37 0.96 -12.95
N GLY A 210 11.08 -0.08 -13.40
CA GLY A 210 10.47 -1.32 -13.85
C GLY A 210 10.01 -1.32 -15.33
N ASP A 211 10.07 -0.20 -16.06
CA ASP A 211 9.77 -0.19 -17.49
C ASP A 211 10.84 -0.97 -18.28
N LEU A 212 10.41 -1.57 -19.39
CA LEU A 212 11.32 -2.22 -20.33
C LEU A 212 11.84 -1.21 -21.35
N ILE A 213 13.17 -1.18 -21.53
CA ILE A 213 13.86 -0.32 -22.51
C ILE A 213 14.68 -1.17 -23.48
N GLY A 214 14.74 -0.75 -24.73
CA GLY A 214 15.64 -1.35 -25.71
C GLY A 214 17.09 -1.03 -25.40
N GLN A 215 17.91 -2.06 -25.17
CA GLN A 215 19.31 -1.92 -24.77
C GLN A 215 20.26 -1.80 -25.96
N SER A 216 19.94 -2.39 -27.08
CA SER A 216 20.79 -2.38 -28.27
C SER A 216 19.99 -2.51 -29.57
N GLY A 217 20.66 -2.35 -30.71
CA GLY A 217 20.10 -2.57 -32.04
C GLY A 217 18.90 -1.68 -32.38
N LEU A 218 17.97 -2.26 -33.12
CA LEU A 218 16.72 -1.58 -33.52
C LEU A 218 15.82 -1.30 -32.32
N GLU A 219 15.79 -2.19 -31.32
CA GLU A 219 15.04 -2.00 -30.08
C GLU A 219 15.42 -0.70 -29.38
N SER A 220 16.74 -0.41 -29.29
CA SER A 220 17.23 0.83 -28.65
C SER A 220 17.00 2.05 -29.54
N LYS A 221 17.28 1.93 -30.85
CA LYS A 221 17.21 3.08 -31.76
C LYS A 221 15.78 3.57 -31.99
N TYR A 222 14.82 2.66 -32.03
CA TYR A 222 13.42 2.95 -32.27
C TYR A 222 12.55 2.83 -31.00
N ASP A 223 13.16 2.71 -29.83
CA ASP A 223 12.48 2.48 -28.56
C ASP A 223 11.32 3.46 -28.33
N ARG A 224 11.51 4.74 -28.63
CA ARG A 224 10.50 5.79 -28.49
C ARG A 224 9.22 5.52 -29.33
N PHE A 225 9.36 4.88 -30.49
CA PHE A 225 8.23 4.60 -31.39
C PHE A 225 7.55 3.28 -31.04
N ILE A 226 8.35 2.27 -30.66
CA ILE A 226 7.86 0.92 -30.41
C ILE A 226 7.38 0.69 -28.98
N LYS A 227 7.76 1.55 -28.00
CA LYS A 227 7.35 1.40 -26.60
C LYS A 227 5.82 1.41 -26.43
N GLY A 228 5.09 2.18 -27.24
CA GLY A 228 3.66 2.43 -27.05
C GLY A 228 3.39 3.39 -25.88
N ALA A 229 2.13 3.53 -25.53
CA ALA A 229 1.69 4.33 -24.39
C ALA A 229 0.91 3.45 -23.42
N ASP A 230 1.42 3.35 -22.19
CA ASP A 230 0.77 2.57 -21.15
C ASP A 230 -0.64 3.07 -20.84
N GLY A 231 -1.51 2.13 -20.54
CA GLY A 231 -2.81 2.38 -19.98
C GLY A 231 -2.77 2.52 -18.47
N GLY A 232 -3.94 2.62 -17.87
CA GLY A 232 -4.07 2.67 -16.41
C GLY A 232 -5.44 2.20 -15.99
N SER A 233 -5.51 1.51 -14.88
CA SER A 233 -6.77 1.18 -14.23
C SER A 233 -6.78 1.77 -12.82
N GLN A 234 -7.83 2.53 -12.52
CA GLN A 234 -8.11 2.96 -11.17
C GLN A 234 -8.99 1.89 -10.52
N ILE A 235 -8.44 1.21 -9.54
CA ILE A 235 -9.12 0.13 -8.82
C ILE A 235 -9.44 0.56 -7.39
N GLU A 236 -10.54 0.07 -6.89
CA GLU A 236 -10.88 0.14 -5.47
C GLU A 236 -10.33 -1.09 -4.76
N VAL A 237 -9.67 -0.88 -3.62
CA VAL A 237 -9.10 -1.95 -2.81
C VAL A 237 -9.71 -1.96 -1.41
N ASP A 238 -9.84 -3.15 -0.82
CA ASP A 238 -10.24 -3.32 0.57
C ASP A 238 -9.06 -3.05 1.53
N VAL A 239 -9.31 -3.15 2.83
CA VAL A 239 -8.29 -2.98 3.89
C VAL A 239 -7.15 -3.99 3.81
N ALA A 240 -7.35 -5.11 3.15
CA ALA A 240 -6.34 -6.14 2.90
C ALA A 240 -5.59 -5.91 1.55
N GLY A 241 -5.94 -4.86 0.81
CA GLY A 241 -5.35 -4.54 -0.49
C GLY A 241 -5.90 -5.37 -1.66
N ARG A 242 -6.99 -6.11 -1.47
CA ARG A 242 -7.62 -6.90 -2.52
C ARG A 242 -8.51 -6.01 -3.38
N MET A 243 -8.46 -6.22 -4.69
CA MET A 243 -9.30 -5.49 -5.64
C MET A 243 -10.78 -5.81 -5.41
N VAL A 244 -11.59 -4.77 -5.20
CA VAL A 244 -13.04 -4.85 -5.05
C VAL A 244 -13.73 -4.57 -6.38
N GLN A 245 -13.36 -3.47 -7.03
CA GLN A 245 -13.92 -3.10 -8.35
C GLN A 245 -12.97 -2.20 -9.14
N VAL A 246 -13.19 -2.13 -10.44
CA VAL A 246 -12.51 -1.20 -11.35
C VAL A 246 -13.38 0.04 -11.50
N LEU A 247 -12.86 1.20 -11.10
CA LEU A 247 -13.57 2.47 -11.18
C LEU A 247 -13.42 3.13 -12.55
N SER A 248 -12.21 3.06 -13.10
CA SER A 248 -11.89 3.63 -14.41
C SER A 248 -10.80 2.81 -15.07
N LYS A 249 -10.86 2.66 -16.39
CA LYS A 249 -9.86 1.97 -17.20
C LYS A 249 -9.52 2.81 -18.42
N LYS A 250 -8.21 3.02 -18.62
CA LYS A 250 -7.65 3.55 -19.86
C LYS A 250 -6.87 2.44 -20.53
N ASP A 251 -7.30 2.02 -21.71
CA ASP A 251 -6.60 0.96 -22.44
C ASP A 251 -5.22 1.43 -22.91
N PRO A 252 -4.21 0.54 -22.90
CA PRO A 252 -2.90 0.84 -23.44
C PRO A 252 -2.95 0.98 -24.98
N VAL A 253 -2.11 1.85 -25.50
CA VAL A 253 -1.95 2.02 -26.95
C VAL A 253 -0.68 1.30 -27.38
N PRO A 254 -0.77 0.27 -28.25
CA PRO A 254 0.40 -0.43 -28.76
C PRO A 254 1.41 0.53 -29.41
N GLY A 255 2.69 0.17 -29.38
CA GLY A 255 3.71 0.85 -30.19
C GLY A 255 3.53 0.55 -31.70
N ASN A 256 4.05 1.43 -32.50
CA ASN A 256 4.05 1.30 -33.96
C ASN A 256 5.25 0.52 -34.46
#